data_ec1901436d29d34d7ea6e1793d189402
#
_entry.id   ec1901436d29d34d7ea6e1793d189402
#
_cell.length_a   1.000
_cell.length_b   1.000
_cell.length_c   1.000
_cell.angle_alpha   90.00
_cell.angle_beta   90.00
_cell.angle_gamma   90.00
#
_symmetry.space_group_name_H-M   'P 1'
#
loop_
_entity.id
_entity.type
_entity.pdbx_description
1 polymer ?
#
loop_
_entity_poly.entity_id
_entity_poly.type
_entity_poly.pdbx_seq_one_letter_code
_entity_poly.pdbx_strand_id
1 'polypeptide(L)'
;MASFEIRWRTSTKKDLRSIPREDISRIIAAVETLATEPLPHGSQKLTGSDHTYRIRVGDYRVIYELLRQTSLVEIQRVRHRKDVYR
;
A
#
# COMPACT_ATOMS: atom_id res chain seq x y z
N MET A 1 5.62 -5.77 -21.24
CA MET A 1 4.94 -4.81 -20.37
C MET A 1 5.77 -4.50 -19.14
N ALA A 2 5.84 -3.24 -18.80
CA ALA A 2 6.57 -2.86 -17.60
C ALA A 2 5.77 -3.26 -16.36
N SER A 3 6.44 -3.83 -15.39
CA SER A 3 5.87 -4.08 -14.09
C SER A 3 6.74 -3.43 -13.04
N PHE A 4 6.13 -3.10 -11.91
CA PHE A 4 6.83 -2.48 -10.80
C PHE A 4 7.23 -3.54 -9.79
N GLU A 5 8.41 -3.37 -9.20
CA GLU A 5 8.84 -4.19 -8.08
C GLU A 5 8.07 -3.76 -6.84
N ILE A 6 7.63 -4.71 -6.04
CA ILE A 6 6.95 -4.43 -4.77
C ILE A 6 7.95 -4.62 -3.64
N ARG A 7 8.13 -3.59 -2.84
CA ARG A 7 9.01 -3.65 -1.68
C ARG A 7 8.23 -3.29 -0.43
N TRP A 8 8.36 -4.12 0.60
CA TRP A 8 7.69 -3.89 1.88
C TRP A 8 8.71 -3.33 2.86
N ARG A 9 8.43 -2.17 3.43
CA ARG A 9 9.31 -1.60 4.45
C ARG A 9 9.19 -2.42 5.74
N THR A 10 10.25 -2.36 6.54
CA THR A 10 10.29 -3.08 7.83
C THR A 10 9.12 -2.68 8.72
N SER A 11 8.73 -1.41 8.70
CA SER A 11 7.61 -0.92 9.49
C SER A 11 6.30 -1.63 9.17
N THR A 12 6.11 -2.07 7.92
CA THR A 12 4.88 -2.77 7.53
C THR A 12 4.79 -4.15 8.13
N LYS A 13 5.92 -4.79 8.40
CA LYS A 13 5.93 -6.10 9.03
C LYS A 13 5.33 -6.03 10.44
N LYS A 14 5.61 -4.95 11.15
CA LYS A 14 5.00 -4.72 12.46
C LYS A 14 3.51 -4.47 12.33
N ASP A 15 3.13 -3.67 11.33
CA ASP A 15 1.71 -3.38 11.09
C ASP A 15 0.94 -4.67 10.86
N LEU A 16 1.49 -5.58 10.04
CA LEU A 16 0.81 -6.82 9.68
C LEU A 16 0.63 -7.76 10.88
N ARG A 17 1.50 -7.71 11.88
CA ARG A 17 1.41 -8.59 13.04
C ARG A 17 0.10 -8.42 13.82
N SER A 18 -0.47 -7.23 13.79
CA SER A 18 -1.69 -6.95 14.54
C SER A 18 -2.96 -7.11 13.69
N ILE A 19 -2.83 -7.58 12.46
CA ILE A 19 -3.94 -7.72 11.53
C ILE A 19 -4.36 -9.17 11.43
N PRO A 20 -5.67 -9.47 11.46
CA PRO A 20 -6.15 -10.84 11.27
C PRO A 20 -5.67 -11.44 9.95
N ARG A 21 -5.38 -12.74 9.99
CA ARG A 21 -4.81 -13.44 8.83
C ARG A 21 -5.64 -13.27 7.55
N GLU A 22 -6.96 -13.29 7.67
CA GLU A 22 -7.85 -13.13 6.52
C GLU A 22 -7.65 -11.78 5.84
N ASP A 23 -7.48 -10.74 6.65
CA ASP A 23 -7.27 -9.40 6.13
C ASP A 23 -5.87 -9.25 5.54
N ILE A 24 -4.88 -9.93 6.12
CA ILE A 24 -3.53 -9.93 5.56
C ILE A 24 -3.52 -10.49 4.15
N SER A 25 -4.25 -11.59 3.92
CA SER A 25 -4.33 -12.20 2.59
C SER A 25 -4.92 -11.23 1.57
N ARG A 26 -5.95 -10.50 1.96
CA ARG A 26 -6.59 -9.51 1.08
C ARG A 26 -5.64 -8.34 0.79
N ILE A 27 -4.92 -7.90 1.82
CA ILE A 27 -3.97 -6.80 1.68
C ILE A 27 -2.84 -7.20 0.74
N ILE A 28 -2.28 -8.39 0.92
CA ILE A 28 -1.20 -8.87 0.06
C ILE A 28 -1.67 -8.98 -1.38
N ALA A 29 -2.87 -9.54 -1.61
CA ALA A 29 -3.41 -9.66 -2.96
C ALA A 29 -3.58 -8.30 -3.62
N ALA A 30 -4.10 -7.32 -2.88
CA ALA A 30 -4.28 -5.97 -3.42
C ALA A 30 -2.94 -5.31 -3.72
N VAL A 31 -1.95 -5.49 -2.84
CA VAL A 31 -0.62 -4.92 -3.05
C VAL A 31 0.05 -5.53 -4.27
N GLU A 32 -0.11 -6.84 -4.48
CA GLU A 32 0.49 -7.49 -5.63
C GLU A 32 -0.06 -6.94 -6.96
N THR A 33 -1.31 -6.52 -6.98
CA THR A 33 -1.87 -5.91 -8.20
C THR A 33 -1.21 -4.58 -8.54
N LEU A 34 -0.61 -3.91 -7.56
CA LEU A 34 0.07 -2.64 -7.79
C LEU A 34 1.29 -2.81 -8.71
N ALA A 35 1.80 -4.03 -8.84
CA ALA A 35 2.94 -4.29 -9.72
C ALA A 35 2.60 -4.01 -11.18
N THR A 36 1.37 -4.27 -11.60
CA THR A 36 0.92 -4.03 -12.96
C THR A 36 0.04 -2.80 -13.09
N GLU A 37 -0.63 -2.41 -11.99
CA GLU A 37 -1.53 -1.27 -11.99
C GLU A 37 -1.26 -0.46 -10.71
N PRO A 38 -0.20 0.38 -10.72
CA PRO A 38 0.20 1.09 -9.49
C PRO A 38 -0.75 2.20 -9.05
N LEU A 39 -1.65 2.63 -9.91
CA LEU A 39 -2.68 3.62 -9.56
C LEU A 39 -4.05 3.06 -9.90
N PRO A 40 -4.51 2.04 -9.16
CA PRO A 40 -5.81 1.45 -9.44
C PRO A 40 -6.94 2.42 -9.13
N HIS A 41 -8.12 2.12 -9.66
CA HIS A 41 -9.31 2.90 -9.37
C HIS A 41 -9.51 2.96 -7.85
N GLY A 42 -9.73 4.16 -7.33
CA GLY A 42 -9.89 4.37 -5.89
C GLY A 42 -8.61 4.72 -5.16
N SER A 43 -7.45 4.66 -5.83
CA SER A 43 -6.22 5.13 -5.21
C SER A 43 -6.28 6.65 -5.06
N GLN A 44 -5.68 7.16 -3.99
CA GLN A 44 -5.65 8.59 -3.71
C GLN A 44 -4.25 9.04 -3.37
N LYS A 45 -3.85 10.16 -3.95
CA LYS A 45 -2.57 10.77 -3.64
C LYS A 45 -2.68 11.48 -2.28
N LEU A 46 -1.66 11.33 -1.44
CA LEU A 46 -1.65 12.01 -0.16
C LEU A 46 -1.26 13.48 -0.32
N THR A 47 -1.97 14.34 0.42
CA THR A 47 -1.71 15.78 0.39
C THR A 47 -0.30 16.06 0.87
N GLY A 48 0.40 16.93 0.13
CA GLY A 48 1.76 17.34 0.49
C GLY A 48 2.85 16.39 0.04
N SER A 49 2.50 15.34 -0.71
CA SER A 49 3.47 14.39 -1.23
C SER A 49 3.36 14.33 -2.75
N ASP A 50 4.50 14.08 -3.42
CA ASP A 50 4.52 13.92 -4.87
C ASP A 50 4.40 12.46 -5.30
N HIS A 51 4.71 11.52 -4.41
CA HIS A 51 4.83 10.10 -4.77
C HIS A 51 4.04 9.17 -3.87
N THR A 52 3.40 9.68 -2.85
CA THR A 52 2.74 8.82 -1.85
C THR A 52 1.26 8.72 -2.13
N TYR A 53 0.78 7.49 -2.16
CA TYR A 53 -0.61 7.17 -2.47
C TYR A 53 -1.16 6.23 -1.43
N ARG A 54 -2.47 6.07 -1.43
CA ARG A 54 -3.12 5.08 -0.57
C ARG A 54 -4.18 4.34 -1.36
N ILE A 55 -4.35 3.08 -1.00
CA ILE A 55 -5.49 2.28 -1.45
C ILE A 55 -6.24 1.77 -0.23
N ARG A 56 -7.52 1.52 -0.41
CA ARG A 56 -8.36 0.98 0.65
C ARG A 56 -8.56 -0.51 0.41
N VAL A 57 -8.34 -1.31 1.46
CA VAL A 57 -8.57 -2.74 1.42
C VAL A 57 -9.42 -3.10 2.64
N GLY A 58 -10.73 -3.20 2.46
CA GLY A 58 -11.64 -3.40 3.58
C GLY A 58 -11.56 -2.25 4.56
N ASP A 59 -11.29 -2.56 5.83
CA ASP A 59 -11.13 -1.56 6.88
C ASP A 59 -9.70 -1.03 7.01
N TYR A 60 -8.83 -1.42 6.09
CA TYR A 60 -7.42 -1.03 6.13
C TYR A 60 -7.07 -0.10 4.99
N ARG A 61 -6.05 0.72 5.24
CA ARG A 61 -5.46 1.57 4.23
C ARG A 61 -4.01 1.22 4.07
N VAL A 62 -3.60 1.02 2.83
CA VAL A 62 -2.22 0.73 2.48
C VAL A 62 -1.63 2.00 1.90
N ILE A 63 -0.57 2.48 2.54
CA ILE A 63 0.13 3.68 2.11
C ILE A 63 1.41 3.25 1.43
N TYR A 64 1.64 3.73 0.22
CA TYR A 64 2.80 3.34 -0.57
C TYR A 64 3.37 4.50 -1.37
N GLU A 65 4.64 4.39 -1.70
CA GLU A 65 5.30 5.31 -2.61
C GLU A 65 5.40 4.67 -3.99
N LEU A 66 5.14 5.49 -4.99
CA LEU A 66 5.29 5.08 -6.39
C LEU A 66 6.50 5.81 -6.96
N LEU A 67 7.57 5.07 -7.21
CA LEU A 67 8.83 5.60 -7.71
C LEU A 67 8.99 5.15 -9.17
N ARG A 68 8.53 6.00 -10.08
CA ARG A 68 8.47 5.64 -11.49
C ARG A 68 9.83 5.45 -12.14
N GLN A 69 10.81 6.24 -11.74
CA GLN A 69 12.14 6.17 -12.33
C GLN A 69 12.84 4.84 -12.05
N THR A 70 12.55 4.24 -10.90
CA THR A 70 13.14 2.97 -10.52
C THR A 70 12.16 1.82 -10.65
N SER A 71 10.97 2.08 -11.14
CA SER A 71 9.89 1.08 -11.28
C SER A 71 9.62 0.35 -9.97
N LEU A 72 9.51 1.11 -8.89
CA LEU A 72 9.36 0.56 -7.55
C LEU A 72 8.09 1.07 -6.89
N VAL A 73 7.37 0.14 -6.27
CA VAL A 73 6.26 0.46 -5.36
C VAL A 73 6.72 0.03 -3.97
N GLU A 74 6.91 0.98 -3.09
CA GLU A 74 7.36 0.69 -1.73
C GLU A 74 6.21 0.87 -0.75
N ILE A 75 5.84 -0.21 -0.07
CA ILE A 75 4.75 -0.17 0.91
C ILE A 75 5.28 0.43 2.19
N GLN A 76 4.68 1.55 2.61
CA GLN A 76 5.14 2.35 3.74
C GLN A 76 4.47 1.94 5.04
N ARG A 77 3.15 1.83 5.03
CA ARG A 77 2.35 1.52 6.20
C ARG A 77 1.07 0.79 5.82
N VAL A 78 0.57 -0.02 6.75
CA VAL A 78 -0.76 -0.60 6.66
C VAL A 78 -1.48 -0.21 7.95
N ARG A 79 -2.57 0.54 7.84
CA ARG A 79 -3.28 1.10 8.98
C ARG A 79 -4.75 0.74 8.97
N HIS A 80 -5.29 0.45 10.13
CA HIS A 80 -6.73 0.32 10.27
C HIS A 80 -7.35 1.70 10.10
N ARG A 81 -8.56 1.76 9.54
CA ARG A 81 -9.22 3.04 9.27
C ARG A 81 -9.32 3.93 10.51
N LYS A 82 -9.44 3.33 11.70
CA LYS A 82 -9.51 4.08 12.96
C LYS A 82 -8.21 4.78 13.30
N ASP A 83 -7.10 4.22 12.87
CA ASP A 83 -5.78 4.78 13.18
C ASP A 83 -5.42 5.97 12.29
N VAL A 84 -6.10 6.11 11.17
CA VAL A 84 -5.82 7.17 10.21
C VAL A 84 -6.25 8.54 10.73
N TYR A 85 -7.20 8.56 11.64
CA TYR A 85 -7.78 9.80 12.17
C TYR A 85 -7.18 10.23 13.51
N ARG A 86 -6.11 9.61 13.93
CA ARG A 86 -5.41 10.02 15.15
C ARG A 86 -4.33 11.03 14.87
#